data_d6cd511ffefa3a4e519c2653fc34de14
#
_entry.id   d6cd511ffefa3a4e519c2653fc34de14
#
_cell.length_a   1.000
_cell.length_b   1.000
_cell.length_c   1.000
_cell.angle_alpha   90.00
_cell.angle_beta   90.00
_cell.angle_gamma   90.00
#
_symmetry.space_group_name_H-M   'P 1'
#
loop_
_entity.id
_entity.type
_entity.pdbx_description
1 polymer ?
#
loop_
_entity_poly.entity_id
_entity_poly.type
_entity_poly.pdbx_seq_one_letter_code
_entity_poly.pdbx_strand_id
1 'polypeptide(L)'
;MLSQPSPRLRILLLEDDPRDADLVTRALEGVDPPCTVLRVDSRQAFASALDTFTPDVVLSDHAIADFNALDALRLTQARLPEAPFLLVAGAFEQSTTECLRSGATDFIRKSDLNRLGPAIVTGVKRRESLRRLSRRQRQVLQMLAVGCSTREIARRLRLSVKTVETHRAQVMHRTGIHDLAGLVRYAVRVGIVSAGQGGDRETPGDVLNSVGRRP
;
A
#
# COMPACT_ATOMS: atom_id res chain seq x y z
N MET A 1 -14.73 -22.27 -28.72
CA MET A 1 -14.16 -21.96 -27.38
C MET A 1 -14.61 -20.55 -27.03
N LEU A 2 -15.61 -20.39 -26.16
CA LEU A 2 -16.05 -19.07 -25.69
C LEU A 2 -14.98 -18.59 -24.69
N SER A 3 -14.19 -17.58 -25.08
CA SER A 3 -13.29 -16.87 -24.16
C SER A 3 -14.12 -16.38 -22.99
N GLN A 4 -13.82 -16.82 -21.79
CA GLN A 4 -14.38 -16.23 -20.57
C GLN A 4 -13.96 -14.76 -20.55
N PRO A 5 -14.89 -13.83 -20.30
CA PRO A 5 -14.54 -12.41 -20.22
C PRO A 5 -13.48 -12.23 -19.13
N SER A 6 -12.39 -11.59 -19.50
CA SER A 6 -11.34 -11.23 -18.53
C SER A 6 -11.96 -10.54 -17.30
N PRO A 7 -11.57 -10.88 -16.08
CA PRO A 7 -12.14 -10.27 -14.89
C PRO A 7 -11.93 -8.75 -14.95
N ARG A 8 -13.00 -7.98 -14.85
CA ARG A 8 -12.95 -6.53 -14.82
C ARG A 8 -12.45 -6.05 -13.47
N LEU A 9 -11.54 -5.07 -13.47
CA LEU A 9 -11.11 -4.39 -12.25
C LEU A 9 -12.24 -3.52 -11.72
N ARG A 10 -12.57 -3.66 -10.45
CA ARG A 10 -13.57 -2.84 -9.76
C ARG A 10 -12.88 -1.63 -9.15
N ILE A 11 -13.19 -0.46 -9.66
CA ILE A 11 -12.61 0.81 -9.23
C ILE A 11 -13.67 1.62 -8.49
N LEU A 12 -13.41 1.95 -7.23
CA LEU A 12 -14.23 2.88 -6.48
C LEU A 12 -13.61 4.28 -6.62
N LEU A 13 -14.37 5.20 -7.21
CA LEU A 13 -13.96 6.60 -7.42
C LEU A 13 -14.72 7.49 -6.44
N LEU A 14 -14.00 8.13 -5.53
CA LEU A 14 -14.51 9.15 -4.62
C LEU A 14 -14.24 10.53 -5.26
N GLU A 15 -15.28 11.15 -5.82
CA GLU A 15 -15.22 12.41 -6.56
C GLU A 15 -16.60 13.07 -6.57
N ASP A 16 -16.71 14.32 -6.15
CA ASP A 16 -17.98 15.06 -6.11
C ASP A 16 -18.25 15.88 -7.38
N ASP A 17 -17.22 16.33 -8.11
CA ASP A 17 -17.40 16.99 -9.40
C ASP A 17 -17.66 15.96 -10.52
N PRO A 18 -18.85 15.99 -11.16
CA PRO A 18 -19.14 15.09 -12.27
C PRO A 18 -18.19 15.23 -13.47
N ARG A 19 -17.64 16.42 -13.71
CA ARG A 19 -16.73 16.69 -14.83
C ARG A 19 -15.39 16.00 -14.60
N ASP A 20 -14.88 16.10 -13.39
CA ASP A 20 -13.64 15.46 -13.00
C ASP A 20 -13.79 13.93 -12.98
N ALA A 21 -14.94 13.44 -12.49
CA ALA A 21 -15.27 12.02 -12.54
C ALA A 21 -15.32 11.48 -13.99
N ASP A 22 -15.87 12.25 -14.93
CA ASP A 22 -15.90 11.90 -16.36
C ASP A 22 -14.47 11.87 -16.95
N LEU A 23 -13.61 12.83 -16.59
CA LEU A 23 -12.22 12.84 -17.03
C LEU A 23 -11.46 11.61 -16.54
N VAL A 24 -11.60 11.26 -15.27
CA VAL A 24 -10.99 10.06 -14.68
C VAL A 24 -11.53 8.79 -15.35
N THR A 25 -12.84 8.71 -15.56
CA THR A 25 -13.48 7.53 -16.18
C THR A 25 -13.00 7.33 -17.62
N ARG A 26 -12.89 8.40 -18.41
CA ARG A 26 -12.33 8.34 -19.78
C ARG A 26 -10.87 7.92 -19.80
N ALA A 27 -10.07 8.37 -18.83
CA ALA A 27 -8.67 7.95 -18.72
C ALA A 27 -8.52 6.46 -18.39
N LEU A 28 -9.58 5.81 -17.92
CA LEU A 28 -9.62 4.36 -17.65
C LEU A 28 -10.11 3.54 -18.86
N GLU A 29 -10.60 4.19 -19.90
CA GLU A 29 -10.96 3.53 -21.16
C GLU A 29 -9.68 2.95 -21.78
N GLY A 30 -9.72 1.68 -22.15
CA GLY A 30 -8.57 0.99 -22.75
C GLY A 30 -7.51 0.48 -21.76
N VAL A 31 -7.71 0.63 -20.45
CA VAL A 31 -6.86 -0.03 -19.46
C VAL A 31 -7.10 -1.54 -19.49
N ASP A 32 -6.02 -2.33 -19.47
CA ASP A 32 -6.07 -3.78 -19.42
C ASP A 32 -5.59 -4.29 -18.05
N PRO A 33 -6.42 -5.09 -17.34
CA PRO A 33 -7.77 -5.54 -17.68
C PRO A 33 -8.83 -4.41 -17.64
N PRO A 34 -9.96 -4.58 -18.36
CA PRO A 34 -11.02 -3.60 -18.41
C PRO A 34 -11.54 -3.23 -17.02
N CYS A 35 -11.96 -1.97 -16.84
CA CYS A 35 -12.40 -1.46 -15.57
C CYS A 35 -13.93 -1.35 -15.47
N THR A 36 -14.47 -1.49 -14.26
CA THR A 36 -15.82 -1.09 -13.88
C THR A 36 -15.69 -0.04 -12.78
N VAL A 37 -16.15 1.17 -13.05
CA VAL A 37 -16.03 2.31 -12.12
C VAL A 37 -17.35 2.50 -11.40
N LEU A 38 -17.30 2.57 -10.06
CA LEU A 38 -18.39 3.05 -9.22
C LEU A 38 -17.97 4.40 -8.63
N ARG A 39 -18.64 5.47 -9.04
CA ARG A 39 -18.48 6.80 -8.46
C ARG A 39 -19.32 6.96 -7.22
N VAL A 40 -18.76 7.58 -6.20
CA VAL A 40 -19.45 8.02 -4.97
C VAL A 40 -18.96 9.43 -4.63
N ASP A 41 -19.82 10.23 -3.99
CA ASP A 41 -19.59 11.63 -3.70
C ASP A 41 -19.78 11.98 -2.21
N SER A 42 -19.90 10.98 -1.35
CA SER A 42 -20.11 11.19 0.07
C SER A 42 -19.46 10.09 0.91
N ARG A 43 -19.16 10.42 2.15
CA ARG A 43 -18.61 9.49 3.15
C ARG A 43 -19.49 8.23 3.32
N GLN A 44 -20.81 8.42 3.39
CA GLN A 44 -21.74 7.31 3.60
C GLN A 44 -21.75 6.35 2.41
N ALA A 45 -21.86 6.89 1.17
CA ALA A 45 -21.81 6.10 -0.04
C ALA A 45 -20.46 5.38 -0.19
N PHE A 46 -19.35 6.07 0.11
CA PHE A 46 -18.01 5.49 0.10
C PHE A 46 -17.89 4.31 1.07
N ALA A 47 -18.32 4.51 2.33
CA ALA A 47 -18.30 3.45 3.33
C ALA A 47 -19.12 2.22 2.91
N SER A 48 -20.34 2.43 2.39
CA SER A 48 -21.18 1.36 1.87
C SER A 48 -20.54 0.64 0.69
N ALA A 49 -19.95 1.37 -0.24
CA ALA A 49 -19.32 0.81 -1.43
C ALA A 49 -18.10 -0.05 -1.10
N LEU A 50 -17.32 0.28 -0.08
CA LEU A 50 -16.22 -0.58 0.37
C LEU A 50 -16.70 -1.98 0.74
N ASP A 51 -17.88 -2.12 1.35
CA ASP A 51 -18.41 -3.39 1.79
C ASP A 51 -19.19 -4.12 0.68
N THR A 52 -20.01 -3.40 -0.09
CA THR A 52 -20.92 -3.98 -1.09
C THR A 52 -20.29 -4.16 -2.45
N PHE A 53 -19.54 -3.15 -2.92
CA PHE A 53 -18.84 -3.20 -4.20
C PHE A 53 -17.48 -3.90 -4.09
N THR A 54 -16.85 -3.93 -2.91
CA THR A 54 -15.54 -4.55 -2.63
C THR A 54 -14.50 -4.25 -3.72
N PRO A 55 -14.05 -2.99 -3.84
CA PRO A 55 -13.20 -2.55 -4.94
C PRO A 55 -11.83 -3.22 -4.96
N ASP A 56 -11.27 -3.37 -6.16
CA ASP A 56 -9.90 -3.80 -6.36
C ASP A 56 -8.91 -2.64 -6.18
N VAL A 57 -9.35 -1.41 -6.50
CA VAL A 57 -8.60 -0.16 -6.39
C VAL A 57 -9.54 0.96 -5.94
N VAL A 58 -9.04 1.85 -5.11
CA VAL A 58 -9.71 3.08 -4.72
C VAL A 58 -8.99 4.27 -5.34
N LEU A 59 -9.73 5.13 -6.01
CA LEU A 59 -9.31 6.45 -6.47
C LEU A 59 -10.03 7.49 -5.64
N SER A 60 -9.34 8.50 -5.17
CA SER A 60 -9.93 9.56 -4.34
C SER A 60 -9.44 10.91 -4.78
N ASP A 61 -10.36 11.86 -4.97
CA ASP A 61 -10.00 13.26 -4.96
C ASP A 61 -9.48 13.67 -3.58
N HIS A 62 -8.90 14.86 -3.52
CA HIS A 62 -8.26 15.39 -2.34
C HIS A 62 -9.23 15.70 -1.20
N ALA A 63 -10.35 16.33 -1.51
CA ALA A 63 -11.37 16.72 -0.54
C ALA A 63 -12.76 16.70 -1.16
N ILE A 64 -13.72 16.13 -0.46
CA ILE A 64 -15.13 16.11 -0.82
C ILE A 64 -15.91 16.59 0.39
N ALA A 65 -16.43 17.80 0.35
CA ALA A 65 -17.17 18.41 1.45
C ALA A 65 -16.46 18.18 2.81
N ASP A 66 -17.08 17.41 3.73
CA ASP A 66 -16.56 17.10 5.06
C ASP A 66 -15.73 15.81 5.11
N PHE A 67 -15.33 15.24 3.97
CA PHE A 67 -14.64 13.96 3.90
C PHE A 67 -13.37 14.05 3.05
N ASN A 68 -12.22 14.15 3.69
CA ASN A 68 -10.93 14.27 3.02
C ASN A 68 -10.32 12.92 2.65
N ALA A 69 -9.34 12.95 1.77
CA ALA A 69 -8.66 11.76 1.26
C ALA A 69 -7.94 10.94 2.35
N LEU A 70 -7.43 11.58 3.41
CA LEU A 70 -6.78 10.88 4.52
C LEU A 70 -7.76 10.03 5.30
N ASP A 71 -8.97 10.54 5.55
CA ASP A 71 -10.03 9.78 6.21
C ASP A 71 -10.56 8.66 5.31
N ALA A 72 -10.68 8.89 4.00
CA ALA A 72 -11.02 7.86 3.01
C ALA A 72 -9.95 6.75 2.98
N LEU A 73 -8.66 7.12 3.02
CA LEU A 73 -7.54 6.17 3.11
C LEU A 73 -7.61 5.32 4.39
N ARG A 74 -7.81 5.95 5.54
CA ARG A 74 -7.94 5.26 6.84
C ARG A 74 -9.11 4.28 6.83
N LEU A 75 -10.25 4.69 6.29
CA LEU A 75 -11.44 3.83 6.18
C LEU A 75 -11.19 2.66 5.22
N THR A 76 -10.52 2.91 4.10
CA THR A 76 -10.11 1.86 3.15
C THR A 76 -9.18 0.86 3.82
N GLN A 77 -8.14 1.34 4.52
CA GLN A 77 -7.17 0.47 5.22
C GLN A 77 -7.81 -0.37 6.33
N ALA A 78 -8.83 0.16 7.01
CA ALA A 78 -9.55 -0.57 8.05
C ALA A 78 -10.37 -1.74 7.48
N ARG A 79 -10.96 -1.58 6.30
CA ARG A 79 -11.87 -2.57 5.67
C ARG A 79 -11.18 -3.43 4.62
N LEU A 80 -10.34 -2.82 3.80
CA LEU A 80 -9.64 -3.43 2.66
C LEU A 80 -8.15 -3.06 2.71
N PRO A 81 -7.38 -3.54 3.70
CA PRO A 81 -6.00 -3.10 3.97
C PRO A 81 -5.02 -3.34 2.81
N GLU A 82 -5.39 -4.19 1.86
CA GLU A 82 -4.56 -4.53 0.70
C GLU A 82 -4.99 -3.80 -0.58
N ALA A 83 -6.11 -3.06 -0.55
CA ALA A 83 -6.58 -2.34 -1.72
C ALA A 83 -5.65 -1.14 -2.01
N PRO A 84 -5.09 -1.02 -3.23
CA PRO A 84 -4.38 0.19 -3.63
C PRO A 84 -5.29 1.40 -3.51
N PHE A 85 -4.75 2.47 -2.92
CA PHE A 85 -5.43 3.76 -2.79
C PHE A 85 -4.59 4.82 -3.51
N LEU A 86 -5.13 5.41 -4.56
CA LEU A 86 -4.48 6.43 -5.35
C LEU A 86 -5.20 7.77 -5.18
N LEU A 87 -4.44 8.82 -4.96
CA LEU A 87 -4.94 10.18 -4.99
C LEU A 87 -4.96 10.68 -6.43
N VAL A 88 -6.05 11.32 -6.83
CA VAL A 88 -6.21 11.95 -8.15
C VAL A 88 -6.69 13.39 -7.93
N ALA A 89 -5.78 14.36 -7.95
CA ALA A 89 -6.09 15.73 -7.60
C ALA A 89 -5.43 16.75 -8.54
N GLY A 90 -5.95 17.98 -8.54
CA GLY A 90 -5.46 19.05 -9.40
C GLY A 90 -4.04 19.52 -9.06
N ALA A 91 -3.68 19.56 -7.77
CA ALA A 91 -2.40 20.02 -7.29
C ALA A 91 -1.79 19.07 -6.24
N PHE A 92 -0.47 19.17 -6.08
CA PHE A 92 0.23 18.48 -5.00
C PHE A 92 0.25 19.41 -3.78
N GLU A 93 -0.41 19.00 -2.70
CA GLU A 93 -0.54 19.77 -1.48
C GLU A 93 0.13 19.06 -0.30
N GLN A 94 0.22 19.74 0.85
CA GLN A 94 0.79 19.15 2.08
C GLN A 94 0.06 17.88 2.51
N SER A 95 -1.25 17.88 2.39
CA SER A 95 -2.14 16.73 2.65
C SER A 95 -1.88 15.53 1.74
N THR A 96 -1.43 15.76 0.49
CA THR A 96 -0.96 14.69 -0.41
C THR A 96 0.25 13.98 0.18
N THR A 97 1.20 14.73 0.73
CA THR A 97 2.38 14.17 1.42
C THR A 97 1.97 13.34 2.62
N GLU A 98 0.99 13.81 3.40
CA GLU A 98 0.48 13.08 4.56
C GLU A 98 -0.21 11.78 4.16
N CYS A 99 -1.04 11.78 3.11
CA CYS A 99 -1.66 10.57 2.57
C CYS A 99 -0.63 9.56 2.08
N LEU A 100 0.41 9.99 1.35
CA LEU A 100 1.48 9.10 0.89
C LEU A 100 2.27 8.50 2.06
N ARG A 101 2.59 9.28 3.10
CA ARG A 101 3.23 8.79 4.33
C ARG A 101 2.33 7.82 5.10
N SER A 102 1.01 8.02 5.05
CA SER A 102 0.01 7.16 5.70
C SER A 102 -0.31 5.90 4.90
N GLY A 103 0.29 5.72 3.72
CA GLY A 103 0.22 4.48 2.94
C GLY A 103 -0.64 4.55 1.68
N ALA A 104 -0.99 5.74 1.19
CA ALA A 104 -1.50 5.86 -0.18
C ALA A 104 -0.48 5.30 -1.18
N THR A 105 -0.98 4.64 -2.21
CA THR A 105 -0.13 3.90 -3.16
C THR A 105 0.60 4.84 -4.10
N ASP A 106 -0.07 5.88 -4.60
CA ASP A 106 0.47 6.87 -5.53
C ASP A 106 -0.39 8.15 -5.54
N PHE A 107 0.13 9.18 -6.21
CA PHE A 107 -0.55 10.43 -6.51
C PHE A 107 -0.50 10.72 -8.00
N ILE A 108 -1.64 10.99 -8.60
CA ILE A 108 -1.80 11.32 -10.02
C ILE A 108 -2.41 12.71 -10.13
N ARG A 109 -1.79 13.59 -10.89
CA ARG A 109 -2.38 14.90 -11.20
C ARG A 109 -3.51 14.75 -12.20
N LYS A 110 -4.62 15.48 -12.02
CA LYS A 110 -5.72 15.55 -13.00
C LYS A 110 -5.24 16.06 -14.38
N SER A 111 -4.11 16.77 -14.43
CA SER A 111 -3.45 17.18 -15.69
C SER A 111 -2.60 16.08 -16.36
N ASP A 112 -2.38 14.93 -15.70
CA ASP A 112 -1.50 13.85 -16.16
C ASP A 112 -2.16 12.45 -15.98
N LEU A 113 -3.43 12.36 -16.40
CA LEU A 113 -4.24 11.14 -16.24
C LEU A 113 -3.76 9.95 -17.10
N ASN A 114 -2.88 10.15 -18.07
CA ASN A 114 -2.22 9.08 -18.83
C ASN A 114 -1.38 8.14 -17.92
N ARG A 115 -0.95 8.61 -16.74
CA ARG A 115 -0.27 7.79 -15.73
C ARG A 115 -1.21 6.91 -14.92
N LEU A 116 -2.51 7.17 -14.94
CA LEU A 116 -3.48 6.50 -14.07
C LEU A 116 -3.54 4.99 -14.33
N GLY A 117 -3.68 4.58 -15.59
CA GLY A 117 -3.69 3.16 -15.97
C GLY A 117 -2.45 2.39 -15.49
N PRO A 118 -1.22 2.82 -15.83
CA PRO A 118 0.02 2.22 -15.32
C PRO A 118 0.09 2.15 -13.79
N ALA A 119 -0.35 3.19 -13.07
CA ALA A 119 -0.36 3.22 -11.61
C ALA A 119 -1.32 2.18 -11.01
N ILE A 120 -2.53 2.06 -11.57
CA ILE A 120 -3.52 1.05 -11.19
C ILE A 120 -2.96 -0.36 -11.39
N VAL A 121 -2.44 -0.67 -12.57
CA VAL A 121 -1.87 -1.99 -12.88
C VAL A 121 -0.74 -2.34 -11.92
N THR A 122 0.12 -1.36 -11.61
CA THR A 122 1.21 -1.55 -10.63
C THR A 122 0.67 -1.82 -9.23
N GLY A 123 -0.34 -1.07 -8.79
CA GLY A 123 -1.00 -1.25 -7.49
C GLY A 123 -1.65 -2.62 -7.36
N VAL A 124 -2.37 -3.07 -8.39
CA VAL A 124 -3.02 -4.39 -8.42
C VAL A 124 -1.99 -5.53 -8.38
N LYS A 125 -0.95 -5.46 -9.19
CA LYS A 125 0.15 -6.46 -9.17
C LYS A 125 0.82 -6.54 -7.80
N ARG A 126 1.00 -5.38 -7.13
CA ARG A 126 1.50 -5.31 -5.77
C ARG A 126 0.57 -6.01 -4.78
N ARG A 127 -0.75 -5.75 -4.84
CA ARG A 127 -1.77 -6.41 -4.01
C ARG A 127 -1.75 -7.93 -4.21
N GLU A 128 -1.72 -8.40 -5.45
CA GLU A 128 -1.66 -9.83 -5.75
C GLU A 128 -0.39 -10.49 -5.19
N SER A 129 0.75 -9.81 -5.31
CA SER A 129 2.01 -10.29 -4.75
C SER A 129 1.95 -10.42 -3.23
N LEU A 130 1.29 -9.47 -2.55
CA LEU A 130 1.08 -9.51 -1.10
C LEU A 130 0.10 -10.61 -0.69
N ARG A 131 -0.96 -10.86 -1.46
CA ARG A 131 -1.94 -11.93 -1.19
C ARG A 131 -1.32 -13.34 -1.20
N ARG A 132 -0.23 -13.55 -1.95
CA ARG A 132 0.50 -14.80 -1.96
C ARG A 132 1.22 -15.10 -0.63
N LEU A 133 1.42 -14.09 0.23
CA LEU A 133 2.05 -14.23 1.53
C LEU A 133 1.00 -14.27 2.64
N SER A 134 1.13 -15.22 3.57
CA SER A 134 0.31 -15.21 4.78
C SER A 134 0.63 -13.97 5.65
N ARG A 135 -0.29 -13.60 6.56
CA ARG A 135 -0.07 -12.51 7.51
C ARG A 135 1.26 -12.66 8.25
N ARG A 136 1.59 -13.88 8.69
CA ARG A 136 2.84 -14.16 9.41
C ARG A 136 4.07 -14.00 8.52
N GLN A 137 3.99 -14.45 7.28
CA GLN A 137 5.07 -14.26 6.30
C GLN A 137 5.33 -12.79 5.97
N ARG A 138 4.27 -11.98 5.87
CA ARG A 138 4.41 -10.52 5.70
C ARG A 138 5.08 -9.86 6.90
N GLN A 139 4.71 -10.23 8.14
CA GLN A 139 5.36 -9.74 9.34
C GLN A 139 6.85 -10.09 9.37
N VAL A 140 7.21 -11.33 9.05
CA VAL A 140 8.61 -11.76 8.96
C VAL A 140 9.35 -10.98 7.88
N LEU A 141 8.78 -10.84 6.69
CA LEU A 141 9.37 -10.07 5.59
C LEU A 141 9.57 -8.59 5.97
N GLN A 142 8.60 -7.96 6.62
CA GLN A 142 8.71 -6.58 7.11
C GLN A 142 9.88 -6.41 8.06
N MET A 143 10.01 -7.29 9.05
CA MET A 143 11.09 -7.21 10.03
C MET A 143 12.46 -7.52 9.43
N LEU A 144 12.55 -8.44 8.46
CA LEU A 144 13.77 -8.67 7.69
C LEU A 144 14.17 -7.42 6.91
N ALA A 145 13.20 -6.75 6.28
CA ALA A 145 13.43 -5.57 5.45
C ALA A 145 13.92 -4.35 6.24
N VAL A 146 13.52 -4.22 7.52
CA VAL A 146 14.06 -3.18 8.42
C VAL A 146 15.34 -3.64 9.16
N GLY A 147 15.93 -4.77 8.77
CA GLY A 147 17.23 -5.23 9.28
C GLY A 147 17.21 -6.02 10.57
N CYS A 148 16.04 -6.50 11.04
CA CYS A 148 16.00 -7.37 12.20
C CYS A 148 16.65 -8.73 11.92
N SER A 149 17.45 -9.22 12.85
CA SER A 149 17.99 -10.58 12.82
C SER A 149 16.89 -11.63 13.06
N THR A 150 17.13 -12.87 12.63
CA THR A 150 16.20 -13.99 12.85
C THR A 150 15.87 -14.20 14.33
N ARG A 151 16.86 -13.99 15.23
CA ARG A 151 16.67 -14.09 16.69
C ARG A 151 15.77 -12.97 17.23
N GLU A 152 15.94 -11.74 16.75
CA GLU A 152 15.10 -10.59 17.14
C GLU A 152 13.66 -10.80 16.65
N ILE A 153 13.48 -11.27 15.42
CA ILE A 153 12.17 -11.61 14.85
C ILE A 153 11.49 -12.68 15.70
N ALA A 154 12.21 -13.75 16.04
CA ALA A 154 11.70 -14.85 16.88
C ALA A 154 11.20 -14.32 18.23
N ARG A 155 12.01 -13.50 18.91
CA ARG A 155 11.64 -12.86 20.18
C ARG A 155 10.40 -11.95 20.05
N ARG A 156 10.39 -11.05 19.08
CA ARG A 156 9.28 -10.07 18.88
C ARG A 156 7.98 -10.75 18.49
N LEU A 157 8.05 -11.79 17.68
CA LEU A 157 6.86 -12.52 17.21
C LEU A 157 6.46 -13.70 18.12
N ARG A 158 7.20 -13.93 19.22
CA ARG A 158 7.03 -15.07 20.15
C ARG A 158 7.04 -16.41 19.41
N LEU A 159 8.04 -16.61 18.57
CA LEU A 159 8.27 -17.83 17.78
C LEU A 159 9.63 -18.44 18.11
N SER A 160 9.84 -19.70 17.72
CA SER A 160 11.17 -20.27 17.68
C SER A 160 11.99 -19.71 16.50
N VAL A 161 13.31 -19.68 16.62
CA VAL A 161 14.21 -19.30 15.51
C VAL A 161 13.94 -20.18 14.29
N LYS A 162 13.79 -21.49 14.49
CA LYS A 162 13.46 -22.46 13.43
C LYS A 162 12.14 -22.10 12.70
N THR A 163 11.13 -21.65 13.44
CA THR A 163 9.85 -21.24 12.83
C THR A 163 10.02 -20.00 11.97
N VAL A 164 10.84 -19.02 12.39
CA VAL A 164 11.14 -17.83 11.59
C VAL A 164 11.91 -18.20 10.32
N GLU A 165 12.88 -19.12 10.42
CA GLU A 165 13.62 -19.63 9.25
C GLU A 165 12.69 -20.32 8.26
N THR A 166 11.73 -21.11 8.76
CA THR A 166 10.70 -21.74 7.91
C THR A 166 9.86 -20.67 7.18
N HIS A 167 9.38 -19.64 7.89
CA HIS A 167 8.64 -18.55 7.24
C HIS A 167 9.50 -17.81 6.22
N ARG A 168 10.77 -17.54 6.51
CA ARG A 168 11.72 -16.94 5.57
C ARG A 168 11.88 -17.78 4.30
N ALA A 169 12.11 -19.09 4.46
CA ALA A 169 12.22 -20.01 3.33
C ALA A 169 10.94 -20.04 2.46
N GLN A 170 9.77 -20.04 3.10
CA GLN A 170 8.48 -19.97 2.41
C GLN A 170 8.28 -18.64 1.66
N VAL A 171 8.71 -17.50 2.23
CA VAL A 171 8.69 -16.20 1.55
C VAL A 171 9.59 -16.26 0.32
N MET A 172 10.82 -16.74 0.47
CA MET A 172 11.77 -16.91 -0.64
C MET A 172 11.19 -17.77 -1.76
N HIS A 173 10.62 -18.91 -1.43
CA HIS A 173 9.99 -19.82 -2.41
C HIS A 173 8.81 -19.15 -3.14
N ARG A 174 7.91 -18.45 -2.40
CA ARG A 174 6.71 -17.82 -2.99
C ARG A 174 7.03 -16.59 -3.84
N THR A 175 8.11 -15.88 -3.53
CA THR A 175 8.54 -14.69 -4.26
C THR A 175 9.53 -15.00 -5.39
N GLY A 176 10.13 -16.19 -5.38
CA GLY A 176 11.23 -16.56 -6.28
C GLY A 176 12.53 -15.82 -5.99
N ILE A 177 12.68 -15.22 -4.78
CA ILE A 177 13.82 -14.40 -4.38
C ILE A 177 14.60 -15.16 -3.29
N HIS A 178 15.88 -15.44 -3.53
CA HIS A 178 16.66 -16.31 -2.70
C HIS A 178 17.77 -15.60 -1.88
N ASP A 179 17.85 -14.27 -1.97
CA ASP A 179 18.80 -13.45 -1.22
C ASP A 179 18.09 -12.37 -0.38
N LEU A 180 18.75 -11.92 0.70
CA LEU A 180 18.18 -10.93 1.61
C LEU A 180 18.00 -9.56 0.94
N ALA A 181 18.96 -9.13 0.14
CA ALA A 181 18.89 -7.83 -0.53
C ALA A 181 17.73 -7.78 -1.53
N GLY A 182 17.49 -8.87 -2.24
CA GLY A 182 16.32 -9.04 -3.10
C GLY A 182 15.01 -8.98 -2.32
N LEU A 183 14.93 -9.63 -1.14
CA LEU A 183 13.75 -9.55 -0.28
C LEU A 183 13.50 -8.13 0.24
N VAL A 184 14.56 -7.39 0.59
CA VAL A 184 14.44 -5.97 1.01
C VAL A 184 13.88 -5.13 -0.14
N ARG A 185 14.47 -5.22 -1.35
CA ARG A 185 13.97 -4.52 -2.55
C ARG A 185 12.52 -4.91 -2.87
N TYR A 186 12.18 -6.19 -2.71
CA TYR A 186 10.81 -6.66 -2.89
C TYR A 186 9.86 -6.03 -1.87
N ALA A 187 10.21 -6.02 -0.58
CA ALA A 187 9.41 -5.44 0.49
C ALA A 187 9.15 -3.94 0.28
N VAL A 188 10.16 -3.18 -0.19
CA VAL A 188 9.99 -1.78 -0.59
C VAL A 188 9.07 -1.66 -1.81
N ARG A 189 9.30 -2.45 -2.86
CA ARG A 189 8.50 -2.44 -4.09
C ARG A 189 7.03 -2.73 -3.84
N VAL A 190 6.73 -3.73 -2.96
CA VAL A 190 5.35 -4.07 -2.60
C VAL A 190 4.83 -3.26 -1.40
N GLY A 191 5.62 -2.30 -0.87
CA GLY A 191 5.25 -1.33 0.17
C GLY A 191 4.95 -1.93 1.54
N ILE A 192 5.56 -3.04 1.86
CA ILE A 192 5.61 -3.56 3.23
C ILE A 192 6.43 -2.63 4.13
N VAL A 193 7.45 -1.97 3.57
CA VAL A 193 8.28 -0.95 4.22
C VAL A 193 8.51 0.23 3.29
N SER A 194 8.66 1.43 3.85
CA SER A 194 9.05 2.62 3.10
C SER A 194 10.57 2.67 2.94
N ALA A 195 11.07 3.21 1.83
CA ALA A 195 12.50 3.29 1.54
C ALA A 195 13.34 4.06 2.58
N GLY A 196 12.72 4.79 3.51
CA GLY A 196 13.38 5.55 4.58
C GLY A 196 13.40 4.88 5.97
N GLN A 197 12.79 3.71 6.16
CA GLN A 197 12.69 3.08 7.50
C GLN A 197 13.87 2.15 7.86
N GLY A 198 14.92 2.11 7.06
CA GLY A 198 16.08 1.22 7.25
C GLY A 198 17.31 1.84 7.96
N GLY A 199 17.22 3.05 8.53
CA GLY A 199 18.39 3.84 8.93
C GLY A 199 18.61 4.15 10.41
N ASP A 200 17.62 4.06 11.27
CA ASP A 200 17.80 4.39 12.71
C ASP A 200 18.10 3.14 13.53
N ARG A 201 19.32 2.64 13.40
CA ARG A 201 19.94 1.86 14.47
C ARG A 201 20.46 2.85 15.50
N GLU A 202 19.71 3.12 16.56
CA GLU A 202 20.33 3.50 17.83
C GLU A 202 21.28 2.37 18.23
N THR A 203 22.54 2.60 18.09
CA THR A 203 23.60 1.78 18.69
C THR A 203 23.50 1.95 20.22
N PRO A 204 23.29 0.88 21.01
CA PRO A 204 23.37 0.96 22.47
C PRO A 204 24.85 1.01 22.87
N GLY A 205 25.44 2.19 22.87
CA GLY A 205 26.88 2.35 23.10
C GLY A 205 27.35 3.62 23.77
N ASP A 206 26.49 4.60 24.08
CA ASP A 206 26.96 5.90 24.62
C ASP A 206 26.33 6.34 25.97
N VAL A 207 25.99 5.42 26.84
CA VAL A 207 25.48 5.75 28.21
C VAL A 207 26.48 5.40 29.31
N LEU A 208 27.77 5.31 29.02
CA LEU A 208 28.77 4.99 30.06
C LEU A 208 29.94 5.98 30.16
N ASN A 209 29.72 7.29 29.92
CA ASN A 209 30.82 8.23 30.15
C ASN A 209 30.41 9.61 30.70
N SER A 210 29.42 9.67 31.57
CA SER A 210 29.09 10.94 32.28
C SER A 210 28.83 10.77 33.77
N VAL A 211 29.55 9.88 34.45
CA VAL A 211 29.62 9.88 35.92
C VAL A 211 31.07 9.89 36.35
N GLY A 212 31.59 11.02 36.70
CA GLY A 212 32.88 11.06 37.38
C GLY A 212 33.72 12.29 37.08
N ARG A 213 33.33 13.47 37.62
CA ARG A 213 34.24 14.48 38.17
C ARG A 213 33.45 15.60 38.85
N ARG A 214 33.40 15.54 40.15
CA ARG A 214 33.32 16.75 40.99
C ARG A 214 34.66 16.92 41.71
N PRO A 215 35.13 18.16 41.86
CA PRO A 215 35.91 18.49 42.99
C PRO A 215 35.02 18.75 44.22
#